data_d00dddbca46a81aa9586627425d74abf
#
_entry.id   d00dddbca46a81aa9586627425d74abf
#
_cell.length_a   1.000
_cell.length_b   1.000
_cell.length_c   1.000
_cell.angle_alpha   90.00
_cell.angle_beta   90.00
_cell.angle_gamma   90.00
#
_symmetry.space_group_name_H-M   'P 1'
#
loop_
_entity.id
_entity.type
_entity.pdbx_description
1 polymer ?
#
loop_
_entity_poly.entity_id
_entity_poly.type
_entity_poly.pdbx_seq_one_letter_code
_entity_poly.pdbx_strand_id
1 'polypeptide(L)'
;MHMRNLVSKNVCILIVSLLWLPLMAQSAQDVQQKVGALEQQAQKYLQEQKPQLAIPVLHEIISLDPKNLHAQGNLGVLLFFQGNYAEAIPHMRAALQLQPDLWRIEALLGIAEKRTGDPAQALNDLERAFPHLDENKIQLQAGLELIELYSASAQYGKGLLVAVKLEELAPQSPQIVFVNYQISRQIMDQSLLSMMMVAPDSAEMHMILADELKREGDHTKAIAQYREAIRLNPMLPGAHFELAEQLRTSPDPALNAQAEAEYKAAIQVNQYDEMSWRQLGGIAAAKGDFKTAEEDYKKALALRPNDSDAKTGLAIALISLHQTEEAISLLESAVKDDPTNTTAHYRLSMLYRRAGRTADAQREMETFRHYKDVKDKLSQIFKQLAGPTSPE
;
A
#
# COMPACT_ATOMS: atom_id res chain seq x y z
N MET A 1 34.92 66.78 -59.22
CA MET A 1 33.45 66.93 -59.25
C MET A 1 32.83 65.58 -58.92
N HIS A 2 33.06 64.96 -57.75
CA HIS A 2 32.44 63.72 -57.33
C HIS A 2 32.56 63.51 -55.82
N MET A 3 31.94 64.38 -55.01
CA MET A 3 31.81 64.16 -53.55
C MET A 3 30.59 64.93 -52.98
N ARG A 4 29.41 64.75 -53.53
CA ARG A 4 28.20 65.37 -53.00
C ARG A 4 26.95 64.48 -52.92
N ASN A 5 27.03 63.21 -53.24
CA ASN A 5 25.83 62.34 -53.30
C ASN A 5 25.82 61.14 -52.31
N LEU A 6 26.77 61.03 -51.33
CA LEU A 6 26.77 59.92 -50.40
C LEU A 6 26.18 60.26 -49.00
N VAL A 7 25.96 61.55 -48.69
CA VAL A 7 25.48 61.95 -47.34
C VAL A 7 23.95 61.94 -47.25
N SER A 8 23.20 61.97 -48.37
CA SER A 8 21.74 62.10 -48.33
C SER A 8 20.97 60.74 -48.18
N LYS A 9 21.57 59.61 -48.56
CA LYS A 9 20.89 58.31 -48.43
C LYS A 9 20.97 57.69 -47.04
N ASN A 10 22.04 57.94 -46.28
CA ASN A 10 22.19 57.39 -44.91
C ASN A 10 21.40 58.16 -43.82
N VAL A 11 21.10 59.45 -44.06
CA VAL A 11 20.30 60.25 -43.14
C VAL A 11 18.80 59.90 -43.22
N CYS A 12 18.26 59.54 -44.38
CA CYS A 12 16.86 59.14 -44.52
C CYS A 12 16.60 57.74 -43.87
N ILE A 13 17.55 56.79 -43.87
CA ILE A 13 17.39 55.47 -43.25
C ILE A 13 17.44 55.61 -41.73
N LEU A 14 18.25 56.50 -41.14
CA LEU A 14 18.29 56.73 -39.70
C LEU A 14 17.07 57.46 -39.15
N ILE A 15 16.46 58.36 -39.90
CA ILE A 15 15.24 59.10 -39.47
C ILE A 15 13.99 58.19 -39.54
N VAL A 16 13.88 57.31 -40.53
CA VAL A 16 12.79 56.33 -40.62
C VAL A 16 12.87 55.33 -39.45
N SER A 17 14.05 54.84 -39.09
CA SER A 17 14.22 53.92 -37.94
C SER A 17 13.93 54.59 -36.60
N LEU A 18 14.18 55.87 -36.43
CA LEU A 18 13.90 56.63 -35.17
C LEU A 18 12.41 56.96 -34.97
N LEU A 19 11.61 57.05 -36.06
CA LEU A 19 10.17 57.30 -35.98
C LEU A 19 9.35 56.02 -35.74
N TRP A 20 9.87 54.86 -36.04
CA TRP A 20 9.20 53.57 -35.80
C TRP A 20 9.39 53.01 -34.40
N LEU A 21 10.43 53.37 -33.71
CA LEU A 21 10.71 52.95 -32.31
C LEU A 21 9.62 53.36 -31.31
N PRO A 22 9.15 54.64 -31.28
CA PRO A 22 8.11 55.02 -30.33
C PRO A 22 6.72 54.39 -30.66
N LEU A 23 6.40 54.20 -31.96
CA LEU A 23 5.15 53.56 -32.37
C LEU A 23 5.10 52.09 -31.98
N MET A 24 6.19 51.35 -32.12
CA MET A 24 6.34 49.97 -31.65
C MET A 24 6.29 49.86 -30.12
N ALA A 25 6.89 50.80 -29.40
CA ALA A 25 6.86 50.85 -27.95
C ALA A 25 5.44 51.14 -27.42
N GLN A 26 4.70 52.04 -28.07
CA GLN A 26 3.32 52.36 -27.73
C GLN A 26 2.37 51.21 -28.00
N SER A 27 2.50 50.50 -29.12
CA SER A 27 1.71 49.28 -29.44
C SER A 27 2.00 48.16 -28.47
N ALA A 28 3.23 47.96 -28.01
CA ALA A 28 3.56 46.97 -27.01
C ALA A 28 2.96 47.31 -25.62
N GLN A 29 2.95 48.59 -25.25
CA GLN A 29 2.37 49.07 -24.01
C GLN A 29 0.84 48.90 -23.98
N ASP A 30 0.17 49.17 -25.11
CA ASP A 30 -1.28 48.98 -25.27
C ASP A 30 -1.65 47.49 -25.17
N VAL A 31 -0.86 46.57 -25.79
CA VAL A 31 -1.05 45.13 -25.67
C VAL A 31 -0.88 44.69 -24.22
N GLN A 32 0.14 45.16 -23.52
CA GLN A 32 0.42 44.77 -22.12
C GLN A 32 -0.71 45.24 -21.18
N GLN A 33 -1.24 46.45 -21.40
CA GLN A 33 -2.40 46.95 -20.63
C GLN A 33 -3.66 46.11 -20.91
N LYS A 34 -3.88 45.71 -22.17
CA LYS A 34 -5.01 44.85 -22.54
C LYS A 34 -4.87 43.45 -21.89
N VAL A 35 -3.70 42.86 -21.92
CA VAL A 35 -3.40 41.55 -21.27
C VAL A 35 -3.71 41.66 -19.78
N GLY A 36 -3.23 42.71 -19.08
CA GLY A 36 -3.49 42.89 -17.67
C GLY A 36 -4.99 43.01 -17.32
N ALA A 37 -5.78 43.68 -18.16
CA ALA A 37 -7.21 43.77 -17.95
C ALA A 37 -7.93 42.41 -18.15
N LEU A 38 -7.50 41.65 -19.15
CA LEU A 38 -7.99 40.29 -19.41
C LEU A 38 -7.60 39.30 -18.29
N GLU A 39 -6.39 39.43 -17.74
CA GLU A 39 -5.97 38.61 -16.58
C GLU A 39 -6.86 38.85 -15.36
N GLN A 40 -7.17 40.11 -15.05
CA GLN A 40 -8.09 40.43 -13.95
C GLN A 40 -9.47 39.82 -14.21
N GLN A 41 -9.95 39.90 -15.45
CA GLN A 41 -11.26 39.35 -15.83
C GLN A 41 -11.23 37.80 -15.73
N ALA A 42 -10.19 37.13 -16.22
CA ALA A 42 -10.04 35.69 -16.10
C ALA A 42 -10.00 35.26 -14.63
N GLN A 43 -9.19 35.93 -13.81
CA GLN A 43 -9.08 35.67 -12.37
C GLN A 43 -10.45 35.84 -11.65
N LYS A 44 -11.21 36.86 -11.99
CA LYS A 44 -12.57 37.04 -11.46
C LYS A 44 -13.46 35.85 -11.80
N TYR A 45 -13.47 35.38 -13.05
CA TYR A 45 -14.27 34.24 -13.46
C TYR A 45 -13.83 32.94 -12.76
N LEU A 46 -12.52 32.75 -12.54
CA LEU A 46 -12.00 31.60 -11.78
C LEU A 46 -12.45 31.64 -10.31
N GLN A 47 -12.38 32.81 -9.66
CA GLN A 47 -12.86 33.00 -8.29
C GLN A 47 -14.39 32.79 -8.14
N GLU A 48 -15.14 33.18 -9.16
CA GLU A 48 -16.59 32.95 -9.23
C GLU A 48 -16.95 31.52 -9.65
N GLN A 49 -15.97 30.63 -9.83
CA GLN A 49 -16.16 29.25 -10.29
C GLN A 49 -16.94 29.16 -11.63
N LYS A 50 -16.64 30.06 -12.54
CA LYS A 50 -17.21 30.14 -13.89
C LYS A 50 -16.20 29.81 -14.98
N PRO A 51 -15.69 28.55 -15.05
CA PRO A 51 -14.62 28.18 -15.99
C PRO A 51 -15.00 28.41 -17.45
N GLN A 52 -16.28 28.26 -17.81
CA GLN A 52 -16.78 28.47 -19.18
C GLN A 52 -16.60 29.92 -19.66
N LEU A 53 -16.58 30.89 -18.74
CA LEU A 53 -16.34 32.29 -19.07
C LEU A 53 -14.83 32.63 -19.02
N ALA A 54 -14.04 31.90 -18.24
CA ALA A 54 -12.60 32.10 -18.15
C ALA A 54 -11.86 31.61 -19.41
N ILE A 55 -12.25 30.47 -19.98
CA ILE A 55 -11.60 29.83 -21.13
C ILE A 55 -11.44 30.77 -22.32
N PRO A 56 -12.48 31.43 -22.86
CA PRO A 56 -12.32 32.34 -24.01
C PRO A 56 -11.42 33.53 -23.69
N VAL A 57 -11.45 34.04 -22.47
CA VAL A 57 -10.55 35.12 -22.03
C VAL A 57 -9.09 34.67 -21.98
N LEU A 58 -8.83 33.46 -21.48
CA LEU A 58 -7.48 32.89 -21.45
C LEU A 58 -6.94 32.65 -22.86
N HIS A 59 -7.78 32.20 -23.80
CA HIS A 59 -7.40 32.10 -25.22
C HIS A 59 -7.05 33.47 -25.82
N GLU A 60 -7.79 34.55 -25.50
CA GLU A 60 -7.47 35.89 -25.95
C GLU A 60 -6.13 36.36 -25.38
N ILE A 61 -5.85 36.12 -24.09
CA ILE A 61 -4.54 36.42 -23.48
C ILE A 61 -3.42 35.71 -24.24
N ILE A 62 -3.55 34.41 -24.48
CA ILE A 62 -2.53 33.61 -25.18
C ILE A 62 -2.34 34.08 -26.62
N SER A 63 -3.38 34.55 -27.28
CA SER A 63 -3.25 35.12 -28.63
C SER A 63 -2.45 36.43 -28.65
N LEU A 64 -2.50 37.22 -27.59
CA LEU A 64 -1.76 38.49 -27.42
C LEU A 64 -0.34 38.26 -26.84
N ASP A 65 -0.22 37.34 -25.90
CA ASP A 65 1.02 36.95 -25.24
C ASP A 65 1.10 35.41 -25.10
N PRO A 66 1.65 34.72 -26.12
CA PRO A 66 1.82 33.27 -26.08
C PRO A 66 2.72 32.74 -24.96
N LYS A 67 3.52 33.60 -24.32
CA LYS A 67 4.39 33.26 -23.19
C LYS A 67 3.79 33.62 -21.84
N ASN A 68 2.50 33.93 -21.78
CA ASN A 68 1.83 34.20 -20.54
C ASN A 68 1.68 32.91 -19.71
N LEU A 69 2.52 32.72 -18.71
CA LEU A 69 2.57 31.53 -17.85
C LEU A 69 1.22 31.23 -17.22
N HIS A 70 0.58 32.25 -16.65
CA HIS A 70 -0.69 32.07 -15.94
C HIS A 70 -1.83 31.67 -16.88
N ALA A 71 -1.89 32.27 -18.07
CA ALA A 71 -2.91 31.92 -19.05
C ALA A 71 -2.70 30.50 -19.59
N GLN A 72 -1.46 30.12 -19.93
CA GLN A 72 -1.16 28.76 -20.38
C GLN A 72 -1.49 27.73 -19.31
N GLY A 73 -1.02 27.92 -18.08
CA GLY A 73 -1.25 26.99 -16.97
C GLY A 73 -2.73 26.85 -16.62
N ASN A 74 -3.44 27.96 -16.46
CA ASN A 74 -4.87 27.94 -16.12
C ASN A 74 -5.72 27.32 -17.22
N LEU A 75 -5.44 27.65 -18.50
CA LEU A 75 -6.18 27.07 -19.62
C LEU A 75 -5.97 25.56 -19.71
N GLY A 76 -4.72 25.10 -19.60
CA GLY A 76 -4.41 23.68 -19.57
C GLY A 76 -5.14 22.93 -18.46
N VAL A 77 -5.15 23.49 -17.24
CA VAL A 77 -5.86 22.90 -16.08
C VAL A 77 -7.38 22.87 -16.29
N LEU A 78 -7.97 23.96 -16.82
CA LEU A 78 -9.41 24.01 -17.06
C LEU A 78 -9.86 23.00 -18.12
N LEU A 79 -9.13 22.91 -19.22
CA LEU A 79 -9.37 21.94 -20.29
C LEU A 79 -9.23 20.50 -19.79
N PHE A 80 -8.23 20.23 -18.94
CA PHE A 80 -8.07 18.93 -18.30
C PHE A 80 -9.30 18.52 -17.50
N PHE A 81 -9.81 19.40 -16.62
CA PHE A 81 -10.99 19.11 -15.80
C PHE A 81 -12.29 19.04 -16.61
N GLN A 82 -12.30 19.56 -17.84
CA GLN A 82 -13.41 19.36 -18.79
C GLN A 82 -13.29 18.04 -19.57
N GLY A 83 -12.18 17.30 -19.42
CA GLY A 83 -11.91 16.07 -20.18
C GLY A 83 -11.32 16.34 -21.57
N ASN A 84 -11.02 17.59 -21.93
CA ASN A 84 -10.43 17.98 -23.20
C ASN A 84 -8.90 17.79 -23.18
N TYR A 85 -8.46 16.55 -22.91
CA TYR A 85 -7.04 16.23 -22.66
C TYR A 85 -6.14 16.60 -23.83
N ALA A 86 -6.55 16.30 -25.06
CA ALA A 86 -5.73 16.60 -26.23
C ALA A 86 -5.46 18.09 -26.42
N GLU A 87 -6.42 18.94 -26.08
CA GLU A 87 -6.27 20.39 -26.14
C GLU A 87 -5.51 20.94 -24.92
N ALA A 88 -5.63 20.30 -23.75
CA ALA A 88 -4.94 20.70 -22.52
C ALA A 88 -3.40 20.52 -22.62
N ILE A 89 -2.94 19.44 -23.24
CA ILE A 89 -1.52 19.04 -23.32
C ILE A 89 -0.61 20.17 -23.85
N PRO A 90 -0.86 20.83 -25.02
CA PRO A 90 0.02 21.88 -25.51
C PRO A 90 0.13 23.08 -24.56
N HIS A 91 -0.95 23.45 -23.88
CA HIS A 91 -0.96 24.55 -22.91
C HIS A 91 -0.18 24.21 -21.65
N MET A 92 -0.34 22.99 -21.11
CA MET A 92 0.44 22.53 -19.96
C MET A 92 1.94 22.44 -20.29
N ARG A 93 2.29 21.92 -21.47
CA ARG A 93 3.69 21.88 -21.94
C ARG A 93 4.28 23.28 -22.10
N ALA A 94 3.51 24.24 -22.63
CA ALA A 94 3.94 25.64 -22.73
C ALA A 94 4.19 26.27 -21.36
N ALA A 95 3.33 26.01 -20.38
CA ALA A 95 3.53 26.48 -19.00
C ALA A 95 4.81 25.88 -18.38
N LEU A 96 5.03 24.57 -18.54
CA LEU A 96 6.23 23.89 -18.03
C LEU A 96 7.53 24.29 -18.73
N GLN A 97 7.49 24.71 -19.99
CA GLN A 97 8.65 25.32 -20.66
C GLN A 97 9.04 26.67 -20.06
N LEU A 98 8.08 27.43 -19.56
CA LEU A 98 8.30 28.73 -18.91
C LEU A 98 8.73 28.55 -17.45
N GLN A 99 8.12 27.61 -16.74
CA GLN A 99 8.40 27.28 -15.37
C GLN A 99 8.37 25.76 -15.14
N PRO A 100 9.53 25.08 -15.09
CA PRO A 100 9.63 23.62 -15.02
C PRO A 100 9.21 22.99 -13.69
N ASP A 101 9.11 23.74 -12.62
CA ASP A 101 8.79 23.26 -11.26
C ASP A 101 7.29 23.34 -10.92
N LEU A 102 6.44 23.41 -11.92
CA LEU A 102 4.99 23.34 -11.76
C LEU A 102 4.52 21.88 -11.64
N TRP A 103 4.95 21.19 -10.57
CA TRP A 103 4.75 19.74 -10.38
C TRP A 103 3.29 19.30 -10.48
N ARG A 104 2.36 20.14 -10.03
CA ARG A 104 0.93 19.88 -10.17
C ARG A 104 0.50 19.86 -11.64
N ILE A 105 0.97 20.80 -12.45
CA ILE A 105 0.66 20.83 -13.89
C ILE A 105 1.32 19.65 -14.59
N GLU A 106 2.54 19.29 -14.22
CA GLU A 106 3.25 18.14 -14.79
C GLU A 106 2.52 16.82 -14.47
N ALA A 107 2.02 16.65 -13.25
CA ALA A 107 1.20 15.49 -12.90
C ALA A 107 -0.11 15.42 -13.72
N LEU A 108 -0.80 16.54 -13.89
CA LEU A 108 -2.00 16.61 -14.73
C LEU A 108 -1.69 16.36 -16.22
N LEU A 109 -0.53 16.84 -16.70
CA LEU A 109 -0.03 16.56 -18.05
C LEU A 109 0.16 15.06 -18.25
N GLY A 110 0.88 14.38 -17.37
CA GLY A 110 1.08 12.94 -17.46
C GLY A 110 -0.24 12.16 -17.45
N ILE A 111 -1.22 12.57 -16.63
CA ILE A 111 -2.55 11.95 -16.67
C ILE A 111 -3.23 12.19 -18.02
N ALA A 112 -3.16 13.41 -18.58
CA ALA A 112 -3.74 13.74 -19.89
C ALA A 112 -3.10 12.91 -21.02
N GLU A 113 -1.79 12.76 -21.00
CA GLU A 113 -1.03 11.96 -21.96
C GLU A 113 -1.42 10.48 -21.92
N LYS A 114 -1.57 9.91 -20.73
CA LYS A 114 -2.10 8.55 -20.58
C LYS A 114 -3.50 8.42 -21.20
N ARG A 115 -4.39 9.39 -20.95
CA ARG A 115 -5.75 9.40 -21.49
C ARG A 115 -5.80 9.57 -23.02
N THR A 116 -4.77 10.18 -23.62
CA THR A 116 -4.64 10.37 -25.08
C THR A 116 -3.82 9.27 -25.76
N GLY A 117 -3.34 8.26 -25.02
CA GLY A 117 -2.68 7.09 -25.57
C GLY A 117 -1.16 7.20 -25.67
N ASP A 118 -0.52 8.08 -24.90
CA ASP A 118 0.94 8.17 -24.79
C ASP A 118 1.41 7.74 -23.37
N PRO A 119 1.39 6.43 -23.06
CA PRO A 119 1.76 5.94 -21.73
C PRO A 119 3.26 6.13 -21.39
N ALA A 120 4.12 6.22 -22.42
CA ALA A 120 5.55 6.39 -22.18
C ALA A 120 5.87 7.80 -21.69
N GLN A 121 5.29 8.82 -22.30
CA GLN A 121 5.45 10.20 -21.85
C GLN A 121 4.75 10.43 -20.50
N ALA A 122 3.55 9.87 -20.35
CA ALA A 122 2.80 9.89 -19.11
C ALA A 122 3.60 9.34 -17.91
N LEU A 123 4.29 8.20 -18.12
CA LEU A 123 5.13 7.60 -17.08
C LEU A 123 6.27 8.54 -16.67
N ASN A 124 6.97 9.12 -17.64
CA ASN A 124 8.07 10.04 -17.39
C ASN A 124 7.62 11.28 -16.60
N ASP A 125 6.53 11.91 -17.00
CA ASP A 125 6.06 13.15 -16.38
C ASP A 125 5.47 12.88 -14.98
N LEU A 126 4.78 11.76 -14.79
CA LEU A 126 4.28 11.35 -13.48
C LEU A 126 5.40 10.92 -12.52
N GLU A 127 6.44 10.19 -12.98
CA GLU A 127 7.60 9.83 -12.15
C GLU A 127 8.33 11.08 -11.63
N ARG A 128 8.44 12.11 -12.47
CA ARG A 128 9.08 13.37 -12.08
C ARG A 128 8.25 14.18 -11.12
N ALA A 129 6.95 14.27 -11.36
CA ALA A 129 6.05 15.12 -10.56
C ALA A 129 5.71 14.51 -9.19
N PHE A 130 5.46 13.19 -9.12
CA PHE A 130 4.90 12.51 -7.95
C PHE A 130 5.64 12.79 -6.63
N PRO A 131 7.00 12.78 -6.56
CA PRO A 131 7.72 13.05 -5.32
C PRO A 131 7.57 14.48 -4.78
N HIS A 132 7.14 15.41 -5.62
CA HIS A 132 7.04 16.84 -5.32
C HIS A 132 5.60 17.32 -5.08
N LEU A 133 4.63 16.39 -5.16
CA LEU A 133 3.24 16.73 -4.91
C LEU A 133 2.96 16.80 -3.41
N ASP A 134 2.36 17.91 -2.99
CA ASP A 134 1.96 18.20 -1.61
C ASP A 134 0.43 18.16 -1.39
N GLU A 135 -0.35 18.19 -2.46
CA GLU A 135 -1.82 18.09 -2.43
C GLU A 135 -2.25 16.62 -2.48
N ASN A 136 -2.75 16.09 -1.35
CA ASN A 136 -3.12 14.68 -1.20
C ASN A 136 -4.02 14.16 -2.34
N LYS A 137 -5.00 14.94 -2.80
CA LYS A 137 -5.93 14.51 -3.85
C LYS A 137 -5.23 14.24 -5.18
N ILE A 138 -4.32 15.15 -5.59
CA ILE A 138 -3.57 15.00 -6.84
C ILE A 138 -2.52 13.91 -6.68
N GLN A 139 -1.86 13.84 -5.53
CA GLN A 139 -0.89 12.80 -5.22
C GLN A 139 -1.52 11.40 -5.26
N LEU A 140 -2.71 11.23 -4.68
CA LEU A 140 -3.46 9.96 -4.77
C LEU A 140 -3.80 9.61 -6.22
N GLN A 141 -4.31 10.57 -6.99
CA GLN A 141 -4.66 10.34 -8.40
C GLN A 141 -3.41 10.00 -9.24
N ALA A 142 -2.35 10.80 -9.14
CA ALA A 142 -1.10 10.56 -9.88
C ALA A 142 -0.46 9.23 -9.50
N GLY A 143 -0.46 8.87 -8.21
CA GLY A 143 0.07 7.60 -7.75
C GLY A 143 -0.72 6.39 -8.27
N LEU A 144 -2.04 6.45 -8.31
CA LEU A 144 -2.85 5.38 -8.91
C LEU A 144 -2.56 5.21 -10.41
N GLU A 145 -2.42 6.31 -11.16
CA GLU A 145 -2.06 6.26 -12.57
C GLU A 145 -0.63 5.68 -12.78
N LEU A 146 0.32 6.03 -11.90
CA LEU A 146 1.67 5.45 -11.90
C LEU A 146 1.64 3.94 -11.67
N ILE A 147 0.87 3.46 -10.69
CA ILE A 147 0.76 2.02 -10.41
C ILE A 147 0.23 1.27 -11.62
N GLU A 148 -0.78 1.81 -12.32
CA GLU A 148 -1.30 1.20 -13.54
C GLU A 148 -0.23 1.15 -14.65
N LEU A 149 0.53 2.23 -14.85
CA LEU A 149 1.61 2.30 -15.84
C LEU A 149 2.75 1.32 -15.51
N TYR A 150 3.14 1.23 -14.24
CA TYR A 150 4.14 0.27 -13.79
C TYR A 150 3.66 -1.18 -13.94
N SER A 151 2.38 -1.45 -13.64
CA SER A 151 1.80 -2.78 -13.82
C SER A 151 1.77 -3.17 -15.31
N ALA A 152 1.39 -2.25 -16.20
CA ALA A 152 1.39 -2.47 -17.65
C ALA A 152 2.80 -2.73 -18.23
N SER A 153 3.85 -2.19 -17.60
CA SER A 153 5.25 -2.38 -17.99
C SER A 153 6.00 -3.43 -17.17
N ALA A 154 5.28 -4.23 -16.35
CA ALA A 154 5.84 -5.24 -15.43
C ALA A 154 6.89 -4.71 -14.44
N GLN A 155 6.85 -3.41 -14.12
CA GLN A 155 7.71 -2.78 -13.12
C GLN A 155 7.06 -2.80 -11.72
N TYR A 156 6.58 -3.97 -11.31
CA TYR A 156 5.76 -4.14 -10.10
C TYR A 156 6.42 -3.64 -8.82
N GLY A 157 7.76 -3.78 -8.71
CA GLY A 157 8.51 -3.26 -7.55
C GLY A 157 8.39 -1.75 -7.39
N LYS A 158 8.43 -0.98 -8.49
CA LYS A 158 8.18 0.47 -8.44
C LYS A 158 6.73 0.77 -8.09
N GLY A 159 5.79 0.02 -8.66
CA GLY A 159 4.37 0.13 -8.35
C GLY A 159 4.10 -0.08 -6.85
N LEU A 160 4.75 -1.07 -6.23
CA LEU A 160 4.62 -1.34 -4.79
C LEU A 160 5.11 -0.16 -3.93
N LEU A 161 6.24 0.47 -4.28
CA LEU A 161 6.73 1.64 -3.54
C LEU A 161 5.73 2.80 -3.57
N VAL A 162 5.11 3.04 -4.72
CA VAL A 162 4.04 4.04 -4.84
C VAL A 162 2.82 3.62 -4.01
N ALA A 163 2.41 2.36 -4.08
CA ALA A 163 1.24 1.84 -3.37
C ALA A 163 1.39 1.97 -1.84
N VAL A 164 2.57 1.68 -1.29
CA VAL A 164 2.90 1.91 0.14
C VAL A 164 2.77 3.38 0.49
N LYS A 165 3.25 4.29 -0.38
CA LYS A 165 3.11 5.73 -0.14
C LYS A 165 1.66 6.20 -0.16
N LEU A 166 0.82 5.65 -1.03
CA LEU A 166 -0.61 5.96 -1.06
C LEU A 166 -1.34 5.42 0.19
N GLU A 167 -0.92 4.29 0.74
CA GLU A 167 -1.47 3.74 1.99
C GLU A 167 -1.20 4.65 3.19
N GLU A 168 0.00 5.27 3.28
CA GLU A 168 0.30 6.29 4.29
C GLU A 168 -0.64 7.50 4.20
N LEU A 169 -1.01 7.91 2.98
CA LEU A 169 -1.89 9.06 2.72
C LEU A 169 -3.37 8.76 3.01
N ALA A 170 -3.81 7.54 2.76
CA ALA A 170 -5.20 7.15 2.90
C ALA A 170 -5.34 5.68 3.36
N PRO A 171 -4.96 5.36 4.62
CA PRO A 171 -4.87 3.99 5.13
C PRO A 171 -6.20 3.25 5.21
N GLN A 172 -7.33 3.96 5.19
CA GLN A 172 -8.67 3.36 5.23
C GLN A 172 -9.38 3.36 3.86
N SER A 173 -8.66 3.68 2.78
CA SER A 173 -9.23 3.67 1.43
C SER A 173 -9.33 2.24 0.89
N PRO A 174 -10.56 1.70 0.65
CA PRO A 174 -10.72 0.37 0.07
C PRO A 174 -10.04 0.23 -1.29
N GLN A 175 -10.00 1.31 -2.07
CA GLN A 175 -9.33 1.34 -3.38
C GLN A 175 -7.82 1.10 -3.25
N ILE A 176 -7.18 1.74 -2.28
CA ILE A 176 -5.72 1.60 -2.08
C ILE A 176 -5.39 0.22 -1.53
N VAL A 177 -6.17 -0.28 -0.54
CA VAL A 177 -6.03 -1.65 -0.03
C VAL A 177 -6.17 -2.67 -1.17
N PHE A 178 -7.13 -2.47 -2.08
CA PHE A 178 -7.30 -3.34 -3.24
C PHE A 178 -6.14 -3.28 -4.23
N VAL A 179 -5.62 -2.08 -4.51
CA VAL A 179 -4.44 -1.91 -5.38
C VAL A 179 -3.20 -2.55 -4.76
N ASN A 180 -2.98 -2.40 -3.44
CA ASN A 180 -1.90 -3.07 -2.73
C ASN A 180 -2.00 -4.59 -2.85
N TYR A 181 -3.20 -5.14 -2.69
CA TYR A 181 -3.45 -6.57 -2.90
C TYR A 181 -3.11 -7.00 -4.34
N GLN A 182 -3.57 -6.26 -5.35
CA GLN A 182 -3.32 -6.59 -6.75
C GLN A 182 -1.82 -6.57 -7.11
N ILE A 183 -1.09 -5.52 -6.73
CA ILE A 183 0.34 -5.38 -7.03
C ILE A 183 1.17 -6.45 -6.31
N SER A 184 0.82 -6.76 -5.05
CA SER A 184 1.48 -7.80 -4.27
C SER A 184 1.30 -9.18 -4.91
N ARG A 185 0.12 -9.47 -5.44
CA ARG A 185 -0.15 -10.70 -6.18
C ARG A 185 0.68 -10.79 -7.45
N GLN A 186 0.78 -9.71 -8.24
CA GLN A 186 1.60 -9.68 -9.45
C GLN A 186 3.08 -9.91 -9.15
N ILE A 187 3.60 -9.34 -8.05
CA ILE A 187 4.98 -9.58 -7.60
C ILE A 187 5.17 -11.05 -7.22
N MET A 188 4.22 -11.63 -6.50
CA MET A 188 4.28 -13.04 -6.10
C MET A 188 4.29 -13.96 -7.32
N ASP A 189 3.39 -13.75 -8.29
CA ASP A 189 3.33 -14.52 -9.53
C ASP A 189 4.63 -14.41 -10.34
N GLN A 190 5.21 -13.21 -10.45
CA GLN A 190 6.50 -13.00 -11.12
C GLN A 190 7.66 -13.68 -10.39
N SER A 191 7.67 -13.60 -9.07
CA SER A 191 8.71 -14.24 -8.23
C SER A 191 8.67 -15.75 -8.35
N LEU A 192 7.47 -16.34 -8.35
CA LEU A 192 7.26 -17.76 -8.57
C LEU A 192 7.81 -18.20 -9.94
N LEU A 193 7.42 -17.49 -11.01
CA LEU A 193 7.91 -17.78 -12.35
C LEU A 193 9.44 -17.68 -12.43
N SER A 194 10.02 -16.65 -11.82
CA SER A 194 11.47 -16.46 -11.78
C SER A 194 12.16 -17.60 -11.04
N MET A 195 11.61 -18.07 -9.92
CA MET A 195 12.14 -19.19 -9.16
C MET A 195 12.07 -20.49 -9.96
N MET A 196 10.95 -20.74 -10.64
CA MET A 196 10.80 -21.91 -11.54
C MET A 196 11.85 -21.94 -12.66
N MET A 197 12.25 -20.76 -13.16
CA MET A 197 13.26 -20.68 -14.24
C MET A 197 14.69 -20.79 -13.74
N VAL A 198 15.00 -20.25 -12.55
CA VAL A 198 16.36 -20.12 -12.04
C VAL A 198 16.77 -21.36 -11.22
N ALA A 199 15.86 -21.88 -10.40
CA ALA A 199 16.16 -22.92 -9.43
C ALA A 199 14.94 -23.84 -9.18
N PRO A 200 14.46 -24.58 -10.20
CA PRO A 200 13.21 -25.37 -10.11
C PRO A 200 13.26 -26.49 -9.06
N ASP A 201 14.43 -27.01 -8.77
CA ASP A 201 14.63 -28.14 -7.82
C ASP A 201 15.28 -27.67 -6.51
N SER A 202 15.19 -26.37 -6.17
CA SER A 202 15.77 -25.85 -4.93
C SER A 202 14.88 -26.09 -3.71
N ALA A 203 15.46 -26.01 -2.52
CA ALA A 203 14.71 -26.10 -1.27
C ALA A 203 13.64 -24.98 -1.18
N GLU A 204 13.97 -23.79 -1.64
CA GLU A 204 13.05 -22.64 -1.69
C GLU A 204 11.88 -22.90 -2.63
N MET A 205 12.10 -23.52 -3.79
CA MET A 205 11.04 -23.88 -4.72
C MET A 205 10.09 -24.91 -4.11
N HIS A 206 10.64 -25.95 -3.46
CA HIS A 206 9.82 -26.93 -2.74
C HIS A 206 9.01 -26.29 -1.60
N MET A 207 9.57 -25.28 -0.91
CA MET A 207 8.85 -24.51 0.10
C MET A 207 7.66 -23.77 -0.51
N ILE A 208 7.86 -23.08 -1.64
CA ILE A 208 6.79 -22.36 -2.36
C ILE A 208 5.71 -23.32 -2.85
N LEU A 209 6.08 -24.47 -3.42
CA LEU A 209 5.12 -25.48 -3.85
C LEU A 209 4.32 -26.06 -2.68
N ALA A 210 4.94 -26.23 -1.52
CA ALA A 210 4.25 -26.67 -0.31
C ALA A 210 3.21 -25.64 0.15
N ASP A 211 3.55 -24.34 0.10
CA ASP A 211 2.64 -23.26 0.46
C ASP A 211 1.44 -23.18 -0.50
N GLU A 212 1.64 -23.38 -1.82
CA GLU A 212 0.55 -23.46 -2.79
C GLU A 212 -0.37 -24.65 -2.50
N LEU A 213 0.19 -25.85 -2.34
CA LEU A 213 -0.59 -27.05 -2.02
C LEU A 213 -1.36 -26.92 -0.71
N LYS A 214 -0.77 -26.27 0.30
CA LYS A 214 -1.45 -25.93 1.55
C LYS A 214 -2.67 -25.03 1.30
N ARG A 215 -2.55 -24.02 0.44
CA ARG A 215 -3.67 -23.12 0.07
C ARG A 215 -4.77 -23.82 -0.70
N GLU A 216 -4.41 -24.79 -1.53
CA GLU A 216 -5.37 -25.65 -2.26
C GLU A 216 -6.03 -26.70 -1.35
N GLY A 217 -5.55 -26.89 -0.12
CA GLY A 217 -6.05 -27.88 0.82
C GLY A 217 -5.43 -29.27 0.66
N ASP A 218 -4.47 -29.47 -0.23
CA ASP A 218 -3.74 -30.73 -0.38
C ASP A 218 -2.62 -30.85 0.66
N HIS A 219 -3.03 -31.01 1.91
CA HIS A 219 -2.11 -31.10 3.06
C HIS A 219 -1.12 -32.25 2.94
N THR A 220 -1.50 -33.37 2.32
CA THR A 220 -0.61 -34.53 2.15
C THR A 220 0.55 -34.21 1.24
N LYS A 221 0.30 -33.59 0.09
CA LYS A 221 1.37 -33.19 -0.82
C LYS A 221 2.18 -32.03 -0.25
N ALA A 222 1.54 -31.09 0.46
CA ALA A 222 2.26 -30.01 1.15
C ALA A 222 3.31 -30.55 2.13
N ILE A 223 2.95 -31.51 2.98
CA ILE A 223 3.88 -32.20 3.90
C ILE A 223 5.04 -32.82 3.14
N ALA A 224 4.79 -33.46 2.01
CA ALA A 224 5.85 -34.08 1.20
C ALA A 224 6.83 -33.03 0.66
N GLN A 225 6.32 -31.89 0.19
CA GLN A 225 7.15 -30.81 -0.34
C GLN A 225 7.95 -30.11 0.75
N TYR A 226 7.37 -29.83 1.93
CA TYR A 226 8.13 -29.29 3.08
C TYR A 226 9.26 -30.25 3.51
N ARG A 227 9.02 -31.56 3.55
CA ARG A 227 10.06 -32.53 3.85
C ARG A 227 11.18 -32.54 2.82
N GLU A 228 10.87 -32.40 1.54
CA GLU A 228 11.87 -32.30 0.49
C GLU A 228 12.67 -30.99 0.60
N ALA A 229 12.03 -29.86 0.90
CA ALA A 229 12.71 -28.60 1.18
C ALA A 229 13.73 -28.74 2.33
N ILE A 230 13.32 -29.38 3.44
CA ILE A 230 14.20 -29.64 4.60
C ILE A 230 15.32 -30.63 4.24
N ARG A 231 15.05 -31.65 3.42
CA ARG A 231 16.07 -32.58 2.97
C ARG A 231 17.17 -31.89 2.17
N LEU A 232 16.79 -30.93 1.30
CA LEU A 232 17.72 -30.16 0.47
C LEU A 232 18.47 -29.10 1.28
N ASN A 233 17.77 -28.41 2.18
CA ASN A 233 18.34 -27.39 3.06
C ASN A 233 17.73 -27.49 4.47
N PRO A 234 18.37 -28.26 5.39
CA PRO A 234 17.89 -28.40 6.76
C PRO A 234 17.87 -27.09 7.57
N MET A 235 18.55 -26.06 7.10
CA MET A 235 18.60 -24.74 7.74
C MET A 235 17.73 -23.72 7.05
N LEU A 236 16.84 -24.15 6.13
CA LEU A 236 15.92 -23.23 5.44
C LEU A 236 14.99 -22.58 6.46
N PRO A 237 15.02 -21.25 6.59
CA PRO A 237 14.16 -20.55 7.55
C PRO A 237 12.67 -20.82 7.29
N GLY A 238 11.93 -21.12 8.35
CA GLY A 238 10.49 -21.37 8.29
C GLY A 238 10.08 -22.80 7.90
N ALA A 239 10.92 -23.57 7.20
CA ALA A 239 10.51 -24.86 6.67
C ALA A 239 10.06 -25.86 7.76
N HIS A 240 10.81 -25.98 8.84
CA HIS A 240 10.45 -26.82 9.99
C HIS A 240 9.17 -26.35 10.68
N PHE A 241 8.98 -25.04 10.85
CA PHE A 241 7.77 -24.48 11.45
C PHE A 241 6.53 -24.81 10.59
N GLU A 242 6.60 -24.56 9.28
CA GLU A 242 5.47 -24.83 8.36
C GLU A 242 5.15 -26.32 8.28
N LEU A 243 6.17 -27.19 8.26
CA LEU A 243 5.96 -28.64 8.37
C LEU A 243 5.27 -29.00 9.67
N ALA A 244 5.73 -28.45 10.80
CA ALA A 244 5.13 -28.71 12.11
C ALA A 244 3.65 -28.30 12.17
N GLU A 245 3.28 -27.15 11.60
CA GLU A 245 1.89 -26.70 11.52
C GLU A 245 1.01 -27.67 10.71
N GLN A 246 1.50 -28.17 9.58
CA GLN A 246 0.77 -29.15 8.77
C GLN A 246 0.61 -30.50 9.52
N LEU A 247 1.68 -30.95 10.16
CA LEU A 247 1.66 -32.18 10.96
C LEU A 247 0.71 -32.07 12.16
N ARG A 248 0.72 -30.95 12.86
CA ARG A 248 -0.09 -30.69 14.04
C ARG A 248 -1.61 -30.68 13.72
N THR A 249 -1.98 -30.17 12.56
CA THR A 249 -3.37 -30.08 12.12
C THR A 249 -3.85 -31.33 11.35
N SER A 250 -2.96 -32.28 11.12
CA SER A 250 -3.30 -33.53 10.43
C SER A 250 -4.35 -34.34 11.22
N PRO A 251 -5.33 -34.96 10.53
CA PRO A 251 -6.23 -35.90 11.17
C PRO A 251 -5.54 -37.23 11.56
N ASP A 252 -4.34 -37.51 11.06
CA ASP A 252 -3.54 -38.69 11.40
C ASP A 252 -2.76 -38.46 12.71
N PRO A 253 -3.06 -39.17 13.80
CA PRO A 253 -2.34 -39.02 15.05
C PRO A 253 -0.84 -39.35 14.97
N ALA A 254 -0.42 -40.22 14.04
CA ALA A 254 0.99 -40.57 13.86
C ALA A 254 1.79 -39.41 13.25
N LEU A 255 1.17 -38.61 12.35
CA LEU A 255 1.76 -37.40 11.82
C LEU A 255 1.75 -36.29 12.88
N ASN A 256 0.61 -36.12 13.58
CA ASN A 256 0.48 -35.12 14.63
C ASN A 256 1.54 -35.25 15.72
N ALA A 257 1.91 -36.49 16.12
CA ALA A 257 2.97 -36.75 17.09
C ALA A 257 4.36 -36.26 16.64
N GLN A 258 4.60 -36.05 15.36
CA GLN A 258 5.89 -35.58 14.83
C GLN A 258 6.03 -34.06 14.93
N ALA A 259 4.95 -33.30 15.08
CA ALA A 259 4.96 -31.83 15.10
C ALA A 259 5.90 -31.24 16.15
N GLU A 260 5.97 -31.86 17.33
CA GLU A 260 6.84 -31.37 18.42
C GLU A 260 8.33 -31.41 18.04
N ALA A 261 8.76 -32.46 17.34
CA ALA A 261 10.15 -32.56 16.88
C ALA A 261 10.48 -31.46 15.86
N GLU A 262 9.56 -31.17 14.98
CA GLU A 262 9.75 -30.15 13.95
C GLU A 262 9.74 -28.73 14.54
N TYR A 263 8.89 -28.42 15.53
CA TYR A 263 8.99 -27.12 16.26
C TYR A 263 10.33 -26.97 16.99
N LYS A 264 10.85 -28.05 17.59
CA LYS A 264 12.18 -28.02 18.21
C LYS A 264 13.28 -27.77 17.16
N ALA A 265 13.17 -28.38 15.99
CA ALA A 265 14.09 -28.13 14.89
C ALA A 265 13.98 -26.68 14.36
N ALA A 266 12.77 -26.13 14.25
CA ALA A 266 12.57 -24.72 13.88
C ALA A 266 13.31 -23.75 14.82
N ILE A 267 13.26 -24.00 16.13
CA ILE A 267 13.99 -23.21 17.12
C ILE A 267 15.51 -23.36 16.98
N GLN A 268 16.00 -24.52 16.58
CA GLN A 268 17.43 -24.70 16.30
C GLN A 268 17.90 -23.91 15.08
N VAL A 269 17.03 -23.79 14.05
CA VAL A 269 17.30 -22.95 12.87
C VAL A 269 17.20 -21.47 13.23
N ASN A 270 16.19 -21.09 13.99
CA ASN A 270 15.96 -19.72 14.43
C ASN A 270 15.57 -19.69 15.92
N GLN A 271 16.52 -19.34 16.80
CA GLN A 271 16.28 -19.24 18.24
C GLN A 271 15.26 -18.16 18.64
N TYR A 272 14.95 -17.24 17.72
CA TYR A 272 13.96 -16.15 17.91
C TYR A 272 12.58 -16.50 17.36
N ASP A 273 12.31 -17.76 17.09
CA ASP A 273 11.02 -18.25 16.62
C ASP A 273 10.02 -18.35 17.80
N GLU A 274 9.37 -17.23 18.11
CA GLU A 274 8.38 -17.14 19.18
C GLU A 274 7.16 -18.03 18.92
N MET A 275 6.80 -18.24 17.66
CA MET A 275 5.67 -19.08 17.30
C MET A 275 5.90 -20.54 17.66
N SER A 276 7.07 -21.07 17.34
CA SER A 276 7.46 -22.45 17.75
C SER A 276 7.51 -22.63 19.26
N TRP A 277 8.05 -21.66 20.02
CA TRP A 277 8.00 -21.70 21.47
C TRP A 277 6.57 -21.71 21.99
N ARG A 278 5.67 -20.90 21.45
CA ARG A 278 4.26 -20.90 21.83
C ARG A 278 3.59 -22.26 21.55
N GLN A 279 3.84 -22.85 20.40
CA GLN A 279 3.26 -24.15 20.04
C GLN A 279 3.78 -25.27 20.93
N LEU A 280 5.07 -25.28 21.27
CA LEU A 280 5.65 -26.24 22.23
C LEU A 280 4.99 -26.10 23.61
N GLY A 281 4.78 -24.88 24.09
CA GLY A 281 4.03 -24.63 25.32
C GLY A 281 2.61 -25.21 25.25
N GLY A 282 1.93 -25.08 24.12
CA GLY A 282 0.62 -25.69 23.88
C GLY A 282 0.65 -27.22 23.91
N ILE A 283 1.65 -27.83 23.29
CA ILE A 283 1.84 -29.29 23.27
C ILE A 283 2.13 -29.81 24.68
N ALA A 284 3.03 -29.15 25.43
CA ALA A 284 3.35 -29.51 26.79
C ALA A 284 2.12 -29.41 27.72
N ALA A 285 1.33 -28.33 27.59
CA ALA A 285 0.07 -28.16 28.33
C ALA A 285 -0.95 -29.26 28.02
N ALA A 286 -1.09 -29.66 26.76
CA ALA A 286 -1.97 -30.71 26.32
C ALA A 286 -1.57 -32.08 26.90
N LYS A 287 -0.25 -32.31 27.12
CA LYS A 287 0.30 -33.51 27.78
C LYS A 287 0.19 -33.45 29.31
N GLY A 288 -0.27 -32.33 29.88
CA GLY A 288 -0.33 -32.11 31.33
C GLY A 288 1.00 -31.70 31.96
N ASP A 289 2.03 -31.47 31.16
CA ASP A 289 3.32 -30.94 31.63
C ASP A 289 3.27 -29.42 31.71
N PHE A 290 2.59 -28.92 32.76
CA PHE A 290 2.35 -27.49 32.91
C PHE A 290 3.62 -26.70 33.29
N LYS A 291 4.67 -27.36 33.82
CA LYS A 291 5.95 -26.69 34.10
C LYS A 291 6.71 -26.41 32.81
N THR A 292 6.84 -27.40 31.95
CA THR A 292 7.43 -27.19 30.60
C THR A 292 6.61 -26.19 29.79
N ALA A 293 5.26 -26.26 29.87
CA ALA A 293 4.39 -25.29 29.20
C ALA A 293 4.64 -23.85 29.69
N GLU A 294 4.80 -23.63 31.01
CA GLU A 294 5.15 -22.34 31.57
C GLU A 294 6.47 -21.81 31.03
N GLU A 295 7.51 -22.65 30.99
CA GLU A 295 8.84 -22.28 30.50
C GLU A 295 8.79 -21.87 29.01
N ASP A 296 8.12 -22.66 28.18
CA ASP A 296 8.05 -22.40 26.73
C ASP A 296 7.21 -21.18 26.41
N TYR A 297 6.06 -20.96 27.07
CA TYR A 297 5.31 -19.73 26.93
C TYR A 297 6.07 -18.50 27.41
N LYS A 298 6.86 -18.58 28.48
CA LYS A 298 7.72 -17.49 28.94
C LYS A 298 8.79 -17.14 27.92
N LYS A 299 9.37 -18.15 27.22
CA LYS A 299 10.31 -17.89 26.12
C LYS A 299 9.63 -17.22 24.94
N ALA A 300 8.43 -17.67 24.56
CA ALA A 300 7.64 -16.99 23.53
C ALA A 300 7.36 -15.52 23.88
N LEU A 301 6.94 -15.26 25.14
CA LEU A 301 6.65 -13.90 25.61
C LEU A 301 7.90 -13.04 25.80
N ALA A 302 9.06 -13.60 26.07
CA ALA A 302 10.32 -12.87 26.08
C ALA A 302 10.68 -12.33 24.67
N LEU A 303 10.30 -13.04 23.62
CA LEU A 303 10.48 -12.63 22.22
C LEU A 303 9.36 -11.72 21.73
N ARG A 304 8.11 -11.99 22.14
CA ARG A 304 6.92 -11.22 21.74
C ARG A 304 6.04 -10.91 22.95
N PRO A 305 6.33 -9.83 23.69
CA PRO A 305 5.65 -9.54 24.96
C PRO A 305 4.15 -9.26 24.87
N ASN A 306 3.63 -8.90 23.71
CA ASN A 306 2.21 -8.61 23.44
C ASN A 306 1.46 -9.76 22.73
N ASP A 307 1.99 -10.98 22.73
CA ASP A 307 1.29 -12.15 22.20
C ASP A 307 0.17 -12.57 23.19
N SER A 308 -1.06 -12.19 22.87
CA SER A 308 -2.26 -12.48 23.66
C SER A 308 -2.52 -13.99 23.80
N ASP A 309 -2.22 -14.79 22.74
CA ASP A 309 -2.38 -16.25 22.80
C ASP A 309 -1.35 -16.90 23.70
N ALA A 310 -0.09 -16.47 23.64
CA ALA A 310 0.95 -16.95 24.56
C ALA A 310 0.65 -16.58 26.02
N LYS A 311 0.17 -15.36 26.29
CA LYS A 311 -0.30 -14.96 27.63
C LYS A 311 -1.45 -15.83 28.12
N THR A 312 -2.42 -16.09 27.25
CA THR A 312 -3.58 -16.94 27.55
C THR A 312 -3.13 -18.37 27.83
N GLY A 313 -2.24 -18.93 27.03
CA GLY A 313 -1.67 -20.26 27.22
C GLY A 313 -0.89 -20.37 28.53
N LEU A 314 -0.03 -19.39 28.82
CA LEU A 314 0.69 -19.31 30.09
C LEU A 314 -0.26 -19.24 31.28
N ALA A 315 -1.29 -18.41 31.23
CA ALA A 315 -2.27 -18.30 32.30
C ALA A 315 -3.01 -19.64 32.55
N ILE A 316 -3.33 -20.39 31.48
CA ILE A 316 -3.94 -21.73 31.62
C ILE A 316 -2.98 -22.70 32.35
N ALA A 317 -1.69 -22.68 31.98
CA ALA A 317 -0.68 -23.48 32.68
C ALA A 317 -0.56 -23.09 34.16
N LEU A 318 -0.52 -21.80 34.46
CA LEU A 318 -0.45 -21.27 35.83
C LEU A 318 -1.69 -21.63 36.67
N ILE A 319 -2.90 -21.62 36.10
CA ILE A 319 -4.11 -22.11 36.78
C ILE A 319 -3.93 -23.56 37.21
N SER A 320 -3.36 -24.41 36.36
CA SER A 320 -3.11 -25.82 36.65
C SER A 320 -1.99 -26.02 37.67
N LEU A 321 -1.10 -25.04 37.80
CA LEU A 321 -0.04 -24.98 38.83
C LEU A 321 -0.50 -24.26 40.13
N HIS A 322 -1.79 -23.94 40.25
CA HIS A 322 -2.39 -23.24 41.40
C HIS A 322 -1.90 -21.80 41.61
N GLN A 323 -1.37 -21.15 40.58
CA GLN A 323 -0.87 -19.76 40.59
C GLN A 323 -1.95 -18.81 40.04
N THR A 324 -3.08 -18.71 40.75
CA THR A 324 -4.29 -18.08 40.24
C THR A 324 -4.18 -16.57 40.05
N GLU A 325 -3.51 -15.86 40.96
CA GLU A 325 -3.35 -14.40 40.94
C GLU A 325 -2.53 -13.96 39.72
N GLU A 326 -1.42 -14.66 39.43
CA GLU A 326 -0.59 -14.39 38.27
C GLU A 326 -1.34 -14.68 36.96
N ALA A 327 -2.12 -15.76 36.94
CA ALA A 327 -2.98 -16.10 35.79
C ALA A 327 -4.03 -15.00 35.54
N ILE A 328 -4.65 -14.41 36.56
CA ILE A 328 -5.58 -13.29 36.37
C ILE A 328 -4.87 -12.10 35.73
N SER A 329 -3.72 -11.70 36.28
CA SER A 329 -2.95 -10.57 35.74
C SER A 329 -2.54 -10.76 34.27
N LEU A 330 -2.12 -11.97 33.90
CA LEU A 330 -1.80 -12.31 32.53
C LEU A 330 -3.01 -12.26 31.59
N LEU A 331 -4.17 -12.76 32.01
CA LEU A 331 -5.38 -12.71 31.23
C LEU A 331 -5.89 -11.27 31.07
N GLU A 332 -5.82 -10.44 32.11
CA GLU A 332 -6.11 -9.01 32.05
C GLU A 332 -5.21 -8.31 31.00
N SER A 333 -3.93 -8.67 30.98
CA SER A 333 -2.99 -8.19 29.95
C SER A 333 -3.32 -8.74 28.56
N ALA A 334 -3.69 -10.00 28.44
CA ALA A 334 -4.03 -10.64 27.17
C ALA A 334 -5.24 -9.97 26.50
N VAL A 335 -6.32 -9.70 27.25
CA VAL A 335 -7.51 -9.02 26.71
C VAL A 335 -7.26 -7.54 26.37
N LYS A 336 -6.26 -6.93 27.00
CA LYS A 336 -5.81 -5.58 26.65
C LYS A 336 -5.04 -5.56 25.33
N ASP A 337 -4.17 -6.56 25.08
CA ASP A 337 -3.39 -6.66 23.87
C ASP A 337 -4.25 -7.11 22.67
N ASP A 338 -5.17 -8.05 22.90
CA ASP A 338 -6.17 -8.48 21.92
C ASP A 338 -7.57 -8.53 22.54
N PRO A 339 -8.38 -7.48 22.40
CA PRO A 339 -9.75 -7.45 22.87
C PRO A 339 -10.67 -8.50 22.25
N THR A 340 -10.25 -9.16 21.16
CA THR A 340 -11.04 -10.19 20.48
C THR A 340 -10.71 -11.62 20.93
N ASN A 341 -9.76 -11.80 21.86
CA ASN A 341 -9.36 -13.10 22.37
C ASN A 341 -10.44 -13.71 23.27
N THR A 342 -11.33 -14.47 22.63
CA THR A 342 -12.46 -15.12 23.31
C THR A 342 -12.02 -16.08 24.40
N THR A 343 -10.90 -16.78 24.25
CA THR A 343 -10.39 -17.74 25.24
C THR A 343 -9.97 -17.00 26.52
N ALA A 344 -9.27 -15.87 26.36
CA ALA A 344 -8.85 -15.06 27.49
C ALA A 344 -10.06 -14.51 28.28
N HIS A 345 -11.05 -13.91 27.61
CA HIS A 345 -12.28 -13.42 28.22
C HIS A 345 -13.04 -14.52 28.97
N TYR A 346 -13.21 -15.68 28.35
CA TYR A 346 -13.87 -16.80 29.01
C TYR A 346 -13.13 -17.24 30.28
N ARG A 347 -11.80 -17.44 30.19
CA ARG A 347 -10.99 -17.86 31.36
C ARG A 347 -11.00 -16.82 32.47
N LEU A 348 -10.87 -15.55 32.12
CA LEU A 348 -10.91 -14.43 33.07
C LEU A 348 -12.26 -14.36 33.78
N SER A 349 -13.38 -14.49 33.06
CA SER A 349 -14.70 -14.52 33.68
C SER A 349 -14.88 -15.66 34.71
N MET A 350 -14.31 -16.83 34.42
CA MET A 350 -14.36 -17.98 35.35
C MET A 350 -13.53 -17.72 36.60
N LEU A 351 -12.36 -17.09 36.47
CA LEU A 351 -11.50 -16.77 37.60
C LEU A 351 -12.12 -15.66 38.47
N TYR A 352 -12.65 -14.59 37.89
CA TYR A 352 -13.36 -13.54 38.59
C TYR A 352 -14.57 -14.07 39.39
N ARG A 353 -15.33 -14.99 38.78
CA ARG A 353 -16.46 -15.61 39.49
C ARG A 353 -15.99 -16.39 40.70
N ARG A 354 -14.87 -17.15 40.61
CA ARG A 354 -14.29 -17.88 41.74
C ARG A 354 -13.75 -16.93 42.84
N ALA A 355 -13.24 -15.78 42.43
CA ALA A 355 -12.76 -14.74 43.33
C ALA A 355 -13.87 -13.85 43.94
N GLY A 356 -15.15 -14.12 43.68
CA GLY A 356 -16.28 -13.31 44.12
C GLY A 356 -16.47 -11.97 43.40
N ARG A 357 -15.69 -11.68 42.35
CA ARG A 357 -15.75 -10.47 41.51
C ARG A 357 -16.86 -10.62 40.45
N THR A 358 -18.12 -10.69 40.94
CA THR A 358 -19.26 -11.07 40.08
C THR A 358 -19.52 -10.10 38.93
N ALA A 359 -19.41 -8.78 39.18
CA ALA A 359 -19.62 -7.77 38.15
C ALA A 359 -18.56 -7.85 37.04
N ASP A 360 -17.30 -8.08 37.42
CA ASP A 360 -16.18 -8.24 36.42
C ASP A 360 -16.37 -9.53 35.63
N ALA A 361 -16.73 -10.63 36.30
CA ALA A 361 -17.02 -11.90 35.63
C ALA A 361 -18.15 -11.78 34.60
N GLN A 362 -19.18 -10.99 34.91
CA GLN A 362 -20.29 -10.78 33.98
C GLN A 362 -19.87 -9.98 32.73
N ARG A 363 -19.10 -8.90 32.92
CA ARG A 363 -18.54 -8.10 31.78
C ARG A 363 -17.72 -8.96 30.86
N GLU A 364 -16.78 -9.74 31.37
CA GLU A 364 -15.93 -10.61 30.57
C GLU A 364 -16.75 -11.69 29.82
N MET A 365 -17.77 -12.22 30.45
CA MET A 365 -18.66 -13.21 29.82
C MET A 365 -19.53 -12.59 28.69
N GLU A 366 -19.98 -11.35 28.85
CA GLU A 366 -20.70 -10.61 27.80
C GLU A 366 -19.79 -10.33 26.62
N THR A 367 -18.55 -9.89 26.85
CA THR A 367 -17.52 -9.66 25.80
C THR A 367 -17.19 -10.96 25.07
N PHE A 368 -17.01 -12.08 25.82
CA PHE A 368 -16.83 -13.41 25.23
C PHE A 368 -17.96 -13.75 24.24
N ARG A 369 -19.22 -13.59 24.67
CA ARG A 369 -20.39 -13.91 23.84
C ARG A 369 -20.45 -13.05 22.60
N HIS A 370 -20.18 -11.76 22.73
CA HIS A 370 -20.17 -10.83 21.62
C HIS A 370 -19.15 -11.23 20.54
N TYR A 371 -17.88 -11.40 20.91
CA TYR A 371 -16.85 -11.76 19.94
C TYR A 371 -17.00 -13.19 19.40
N LYS A 372 -17.53 -14.12 20.19
CA LYS A 372 -17.87 -15.45 19.71
C LYS A 372 -18.94 -15.38 18.61
N ASP A 373 -20.01 -14.63 18.84
CA ASP A 373 -21.08 -14.44 17.85
C ASP A 373 -20.57 -13.81 16.55
N VAL A 374 -19.69 -12.81 16.65
CA VAL A 374 -19.02 -12.21 15.48
C VAL A 374 -18.18 -13.24 14.72
N LYS A 375 -17.37 -14.04 15.42
CA LYS A 375 -16.55 -15.10 14.77
C LYS A 375 -17.41 -16.17 14.09
N ASP A 376 -18.49 -16.58 14.74
CA ASP A 376 -19.41 -17.57 14.21
C ASP A 376 -20.12 -17.05 12.94
N LYS A 377 -20.56 -15.78 12.93
CA LYS A 377 -21.16 -15.13 11.76
C LYS A 377 -20.18 -15.01 10.61
N LEU A 378 -18.94 -14.57 10.86
CA LEU A 378 -17.89 -14.51 9.85
C LEU A 378 -17.61 -15.89 9.25
N SER A 379 -17.50 -16.92 10.09
CA SER A 379 -17.31 -18.30 9.62
C SER A 379 -18.43 -18.77 8.70
N GLN A 380 -19.69 -18.42 9.03
CA GLN A 380 -20.86 -18.75 8.19
C GLN A 380 -20.80 -18.01 6.84
N ILE A 381 -20.46 -16.72 6.84
CA ILE A 381 -20.29 -15.92 5.61
C ILE A 381 -19.22 -16.53 4.73
N PHE A 382 -18.05 -16.86 5.27
CA PHE A 382 -16.97 -17.48 4.50
C PHE A 382 -17.39 -18.84 3.91
N LYS A 383 -18.09 -19.68 4.67
CA LYS A 383 -18.63 -20.96 4.15
C LYS A 383 -19.62 -20.75 3.02
N GLN A 384 -20.47 -19.72 3.09
CA GLN A 384 -21.43 -19.40 2.04
C GLN A 384 -20.73 -18.86 0.77
N LEU A 385 -19.69 -18.04 0.94
CA LEU A 385 -18.90 -17.48 -0.17
C LEU A 385 -18.00 -18.52 -0.85
N ALA A 386 -17.49 -19.50 -0.10
CA ALA A 386 -16.66 -20.57 -0.64
C ALA A 386 -17.45 -21.58 -1.52
N GLY A 387 -18.79 -21.53 -1.50
CA GLY A 387 -19.63 -22.46 -2.21
C GLY A 387 -19.61 -23.89 -1.63
N PRO A 388 -20.45 -24.82 -2.12
CA PRO A 388 -20.32 -26.20 -1.75
C PRO A 388 -18.98 -26.74 -2.26
N THR A 389 -18.13 -27.22 -1.36
CA THR A 389 -16.98 -28.07 -1.74
C THR A 389 -17.53 -29.20 -2.59
N SER A 390 -17.07 -29.33 -3.85
CA SER A 390 -17.45 -30.40 -4.73
C SER A 390 -17.30 -31.73 -3.98
N PRO A 391 -18.29 -32.60 -3.98
CA PRO A 391 -18.09 -33.92 -3.41
C PRO A 391 -17.02 -34.66 -4.22
N GLU A 392 -16.06 -35.24 -3.54
CA GLU A 392 -15.07 -36.18 -4.08
C GLU A 392 -15.73 -37.34 -4.81
#